data_75da11ab2e09bc324b03038c3eb39611
#
_entry.id   75da11ab2e09bc324b03038c3eb39611
#
_cell.length_a   1.000
_cell.length_b   1.000
_cell.length_c   1.000
_cell.angle_alpha   90.00
_cell.angle_beta   90.00
_cell.angle_gamma   90.00
#
_symmetry.space_group_name_H-M   'P 1'
#
loop_
_entity.id
_entity.type
_entity.pdbx_description
1 polymer ?
#
loop_
_entity_poly.entity_id
_entity_poly.type
_entity_poly.pdbx_seq_one_letter_code
_entity_poly.pdbx_strand_id
1 'polypeptide(L)'
;MCTSFRYTPKVAEAFGLEEKDIHPSDKCLVLTRNQKKMVPFGYKTNNLILNARQETLLEKPLFKDSMHCIVPAGSFYEWDLGKNKVEFYCDHILYFAGILIDDHLVIITTDANAYVKPVHSRMPVILEKEDIDPWLKDISRTQEILSKPGIALQRKQLQEPLF
;
A
#
# COMPACT_ATOMS: atom_id res chain seq x y z
N MET A 1 4.59 4.25 -8.33
CA MET A 1 3.15 4.05 -8.13
C MET A 1 2.90 2.59 -7.79
N CYS A 2 2.28 2.32 -6.65
CA CYS A 2 2.09 0.95 -6.17
C CYS A 2 0.87 0.31 -6.86
N THR A 3 1.10 -0.58 -7.80
CA THR A 3 0.03 -1.24 -8.57
C THR A 3 -0.09 -2.74 -8.28
N SER A 4 0.83 -3.32 -7.51
CA SER A 4 0.73 -4.71 -7.08
C SER A 4 1.54 -4.95 -5.81
N PHE A 5 1.06 -5.89 -5.02
CA PHE A 5 1.70 -6.30 -3.77
C PHE A 5 1.44 -7.79 -3.55
N ARG A 6 2.06 -8.35 -2.52
CA ARG A 6 2.02 -9.79 -2.35
C ARG A 6 1.64 -10.19 -0.93
N TYR A 7 0.82 -11.22 -0.82
CA TYR A 7 0.64 -11.99 0.41
C TYR A 7 1.73 -13.05 0.46
N THR A 8 2.76 -12.79 1.26
CA THR A 8 3.83 -13.75 1.54
C THR A 8 3.32 -14.80 2.53
N PRO A 9 4.05 -15.91 2.75
CA PRO A 9 3.65 -16.92 3.74
C PRO A 9 3.35 -16.33 5.12
N LYS A 10 4.14 -15.37 5.59
CA LYS A 10 3.93 -14.74 6.89
C LYS A 10 2.58 -14.01 6.97
N VAL A 11 2.21 -13.25 5.94
CA VAL A 11 0.92 -12.54 5.88
C VAL A 11 -0.23 -13.54 5.74
N ALA A 12 -0.07 -14.53 4.88
CA ALA A 12 -1.08 -15.56 4.66
C ALA A 12 -1.40 -16.31 5.97
N GLU A 13 -0.38 -16.69 6.73
CA GLU A 13 -0.54 -17.36 8.02
C GLU A 13 -1.21 -16.43 9.05
N ALA A 14 -0.71 -15.20 9.16
CA ALA A 14 -1.20 -14.25 10.17
C ALA A 14 -2.67 -13.86 9.99
N PHE A 15 -3.16 -13.81 8.76
CA PHE A 15 -4.49 -13.33 8.45
C PHE A 15 -5.42 -14.36 7.82
N GLY A 16 -4.99 -15.63 7.72
CA GLY A 16 -5.82 -16.68 7.14
C GLY A 16 -6.08 -16.48 5.66
N LEU A 17 -5.07 -16.02 4.93
CA LEU A 17 -5.16 -15.74 3.49
C LEU A 17 -4.36 -16.75 2.69
N GLU A 18 -4.64 -16.83 1.40
CA GLU A 18 -3.85 -17.57 0.45
C GLU A 18 -2.61 -16.77 0.03
N GLU A 19 -1.46 -17.42 -0.08
CA GLU A 19 -0.25 -16.79 -0.61
C GLU A 19 -0.43 -16.48 -2.09
N LYS A 20 -0.36 -15.21 -2.46
CA LYS A 20 -0.52 -14.79 -3.85
C LYS A 20 -0.16 -13.33 -4.06
N ASP A 21 0.00 -12.96 -5.33
CA ASP A 21 0.08 -11.56 -5.74
C ASP A 21 -1.31 -10.95 -5.84
N ILE A 22 -1.42 -9.68 -5.43
CA ILE A 22 -2.63 -8.88 -5.57
C ILE A 22 -2.40 -7.87 -6.70
N HIS A 23 -3.28 -7.89 -7.67
CA HIS A 23 -3.27 -7.02 -8.84
C HIS A 23 -4.48 -6.07 -8.83
N PRO A 24 -4.49 -5.05 -9.69
CA PRO A 24 -5.66 -4.17 -9.81
C PRO A 24 -6.96 -4.96 -10.00
N SER A 25 -7.99 -4.57 -9.29
CA SER A 25 -9.33 -5.16 -9.25
C SER A 25 -9.46 -6.46 -8.45
N ASP A 26 -8.37 -7.09 -8.04
CA ASP A 26 -8.43 -8.23 -7.14
C ASP A 26 -9.01 -7.81 -5.79
N LYS A 27 -9.72 -8.72 -5.12
CA LYS A 27 -10.14 -8.50 -3.74
C LYS A 27 -8.96 -8.68 -2.79
N CYS A 28 -8.85 -7.78 -1.84
CA CYS A 28 -7.80 -7.82 -0.83
C CYS A 28 -8.32 -7.45 0.54
N LEU A 29 -7.60 -7.89 1.56
CA LEU A 29 -7.96 -7.62 2.95
C LEU A 29 -7.62 -6.18 3.32
N VAL A 30 -8.58 -5.49 3.95
CA VAL A 30 -8.33 -4.21 4.60
C VAL A 30 -8.77 -4.28 6.06
N LEU A 31 -8.05 -3.56 6.91
CA LEU A 31 -8.39 -3.37 8.31
C LEU A 31 -8.92 -1.94 8.45
N THR A 32 -10.11 -1.80 9.05
CA THR A 32 -10.67 -0.50 9.39
C THR A 32 -10.73 -0.37 10.91
N ARG A 33 -11.17 0.80 11.39
CA ARG A 33 -11.35 1.00 12.84
C ARG A 33 -12.35 0.04 13.46
N ASN A 34 -13.24 -0.54 12.65
CA ASN A 34 -14.37 -1.34 13.14
C ASN A 34 -14.26 -2.82 12.77
N GLN A 35 -13.59 -3.16 11.67
CA GLN A 35 -13.65 -4.52 11.14
C GLN A 35 -12.54 -4.82 10.14
N LYS A 36 -12.36 -6.10 9.86
CA LYS A 36 -11.60 -6.60 8.72
C LYS A 36 -12.58 -6.96 7.62
N LYS A 37 -12.24 -6.64 6.37
CA LYS A 37 -13.08 -7.03 5.24
C LYS A 37 -12.29 -7.15 3.95
N MET A 38 -12.84 -7.89 3.00
CA MET A 38 -12.28 -8.03 1.65
C MET A 38 -12.94 -7.01 0.73
N VAL A 39 -12.13 -6.23 0.01
CA VAL A 39 -12.61 -5.19 -0.90
C VAL A 39 -11.79 -5.22 -2.19
N PRO A 40 -12.35 -4.75 -3.32
CA PRO A 40 -11.58 -4.64 -4.54
C PRO A 40 -10.46 -3.60 -4.43
N PHE A 41 -9.30 -3.90 -5.00
CA PHE A 41 -8.20 -2.96 -5.10
C PHE A 41 -8.40 -2.05 -6.31
N GLY A 42 -8.72 -0.79 -6.06
CA GLY A 42 -8.95 0.22 -7.07
C GLY A 42 -10.40 0.69 -7.13
N TYR A 43 -10.56 1.99 -7.32
CA TYR A 43 -11.85 2.63 -7.49
C TYR A 43 -12.01 3.10 -8.94
N LYS A 44 -13.06 2.63 -9.58
CA LYS A 44 -13.27 2.90 -11.01
C LYS A 44 -14.13 4.15 -11.22
N THR A 45 -13.57 5.11 -11.94
CA THR A 45 -14.28 6.22 -12.54
C THR A 45 -14.17 6.06 -14.06
N ASN A 46 -13.77 7.10 -14.80
CA ASN A 46 -13.35 6.93 -16.21
C ASN A 46 -12.06 6.11 -16.30
N ASN A 47 -11.23 6.19 -15.26
CA ASN A 47 -10.00 5.42 -15.09
C ASN A 47 -10.07 4.62 -13.79
N LEU A 48 -9.22 3.62 -13.66
CA LEU A 48 -9.07 2.88 -12.41
C LEU A 48 -8.08 3.62 -11.50
N ILE A 49 -8.57 4.11 -10.37
CA ILE A 49 -7.76 4.82 -9.39
C ILE A 49 -7.23 3.82 -8.37
N LEU A 50 -5.93 3.58 -8.39
CA LEU A 50 -5.25 2.65 -7.47
C LEU A 50 -4.55 3.37 -6.32
N ASN A 51 -4.11 4.62 -6.56
CA ASN A 51 -3.32 5.36 -5.59
C ASN A 51 -3.83 6.77 -5.38
N ALA A 52 -3.59 7.29 -4.18
CA ALA A 52 -3.79 8.68 -3.83
C ALA A 52 -2.46 9.23 -3.30
N ARG A 53 -2.02 10.37 -3.82
CA ARG A 53 -0.79 11.01 -3.37
C ARG A 53 -1.01 11.66 -2.01
N GLN A 54 -0.15 11.37 -1.03
CA GLN A 54 -0.29 11.93 0.31
C GLN A 54 -0.19 13.47 0.31
N GLU A 55 0.55 14.05 -0.64
CA GLU A 55 0.76 15.50 -0.75
C GLU A 55 -0.53 16.26 -1.01
N THR A 56 -1.52 15.63 -1.64
CA THR A 56 -2.78 16.29 -2.02
C THR A 56 -4.01 15.55 -1.47
N LEU A 57 -3.81 14.55 -0.60
CA LEU A 57 -4.90 13.71 -0.11
C LEU A 57 -6.06 14.51 0.50
N LEU A 58 -5.74 15.47 1.38
CA LEU A 58 -6.75 16.26 2.08
C LEU A 58 -7.33 17.40 1.26
N GLU A 59 -6.75 17.68 0.10
CA GLU A 59 -7.20 18.74 -0.80
C GLU A 59 -8.20 18.27 -1.85
N LYS A 60 -8.12 16.98 -2.22
CA LYS A 60 -8.99 16.43 -3.26
C LYS A 60 -10.34 16.01 -2.69
N PRO A 61 -11.46 16.52 -3.24
CA PRO A 61 -12.79 16.18 -2.73
C PRO A 61 -13.07 14.68 -2.71
N LEU A 62 -12.53 13.94 -3.67
CA LEU A 62 -12.72 12.49 -3.74
C LEU A 62 -12.09 11.75 -2.56
N PHE A 63 -11.00 12.26 -2.00
CA PHE A 63 -10.20 11.56 -0.99
C PHE A 63 -10.37 12.07 0.44
N LYS A 64 -10.61 13.38 0.61
CA LYS A 64 -10.45 14.06 1.90
C LYS A 64 -11.31 13.53 3.04
N ASP A 65 -12.51 13.02 2.74
CA ASP A 65 -13.44 12.53 3.74
C ASP A 65 -13.58 11.00 3.71
N SER A 66 -12.66 10.31 3.04
CA SER A 66 -12.70 8.87 2.93
C SER A 66 -12.27 8.18 4.22
N MET A 67 -12.85 7.01 4.48
CA MET A 67 -12.48 6.19 5.63
C MET A 67 -11.05 5.70 5.49
N HIS A 68 -10.25 5.87 6.54
CA HIS A 68 -8.90 5.31 6.59
C HIS A 68 -8.93 3.79 6.77
N CYS A 69 -8.02 3.12 6.11
CA CYS A 69 -7.83 1.69 6.28
C CYS A 69 -6.35 1.34 6.20
N ILE A 70 -6.05 0.10 6.50
CA ILE A 70 -4.69 -0.47 6.46
C ILE A 70 -4.73 -1.72 5.62
N VAL A 71 -3.70 -1.90 4.80
CA VAL A 71 -3.53 -3.10 3.97
C VAL A 71 -2.32 -3.87 4.46
N PRO A 72 -2.50 -5.06 5.06
CA PRO A 72 -1.34 -5.91 5.36
C PRO A 72 -0.78 -6.52 4.07
N ALA A 73 0.54 -6.49 3.96
CA ALA A 73 1.25 -7.05 2.82
C ALA A 73 2.61 -7.60 3.27
N GLY A 74 3.15 -8.54 2.52
CA GLY A 74 4.48 -9.05 2.78
C GLY A 74 5.54 -8.33 1.96
N SER A 75 5.16 -7.90 0.76
CA SER A 75 6.05 -7.19 -0.15
C SER A 75 5.23 -6.38 -1.15
N PHE A 76 5.91 -5.51 -1.89
CA PHE A 76 5.31 -4.82 -3.02
C PHE A 76 6.30 -4.76 -4.18
N TYR A 77 5.77 -4.53 -5.37
CA TYR A 77 6.56 -4.52 -6.59
C TYR A 77 6.64 -3.13 -7.19
N GLU A 78 7.81 -2.80 -7.74
CA GLU A 78 8.01 -1.64 -8.60
C GLU A 78 8.88 -2.01 -9.78
N TRP A 79 8.83 -1.22 -10.84
CA TRP A 79 9.62 -1.42 -12.05
C TRP A 79 10.59 -0.27 -12.21
N ASP A 80 11.85 -0.59 -12.48
CA ASP A 80 12.86 0.43 -12.77
C ASP A 80 12.68 0.99 -14.20
N LEU A 81 13.56 1.92 -14.58
CA LEU A 81 13.51 2.54 -15.90
C LEU A 81 13.75 1.52 -17.04
N GLY A 82 14.47 0.45 -16.76
CA GLY A 82 14.69 -0.64 -17.70
C GLY A 82 13.55 -1.66 -17.73
N LYS A 83 12.44 -1.38 -17.02
CA LYS A 83 11.28 -2.27 -16.90
C LYS A 83 11.59 -3.59 -16.19
N ASN A 84 12.64 -3.62 -15.37
CA ASN A 84 12.93 -4.75 -14.52
C ASN A 84 12.05 -4.70 -13.28
N LYS A 85 11.43 -5.84 -12.95
CA LYS A 85 10.56 -5.95 -11.78
C LYS A 85 11.40 -6.15 -10.52
N VAL A 86 11.15 -5.35 -9.51
CA VAL A 86 11.84 -5.39 -8.21
C VAL A 86 10.83 -5.60 -7.11
N GLU A 87 11.11 -6.54 -6.22
CA GLU A 87 10.29 -6.79 -5.03
C GLU A 87 10.94 -6.15 -3.81
N PHE A 88 10.17 -5.34 -3.08
CA PHE A 88 10.58 -4.70 -1.82
C PHE A 88 9.91 -5.39 -0.66
N TYR A 89 10.69 -5.68 0.39
CA TYR A 89 10.23 -6.43 1.56
C TYR A 89 11.09 -6.09 2.79
N CYS A 90 10.67 -6.60 3.95
CA CYS A 90 11.48 -6.60 5.17
C CYS A 90 11.19 -7.89 5.94
N ASP A 91 11.73 -8.02 7.15
CA ASP A 91 11.58 -9.23 7.96
C ASP A 91 10.26 -9.30 8.74
N HIS A 92 9.41 -8.28 8.62
CA HIS A 92 8.08 -8.26 9.24
C HIS A 92 7.00 -7.88 8.23
N ILE A 93 5.74 -7.97 8.66
CA ILE A 93 4.59 -7.60 7.82
C ILE A 93 4.62 -6.09 7.57
N LEU A 94 4.36 -5.70 6.32
CA LEU A 94 4.17 -4.32 5.92
C LEU A 94 2.69 -3.93 6.10
N TYR A 95 2.46 -2.71 6.57
CA TYR A 95 1.10 -2.17 6.70
C TYR A 95 1.01 -0.89 5.88
N PHE A 96 0.33 -0.95 4.74
CA PHE A 96 0.17 0.22 3.88
C PHE A 96 -1.00 1.06 4.37
N ALA A 97 -0.82 2.38 4.38
CA ALA A 97 -1.92 3.30 4.59
C ALA A 97 -2.81 3.34 3.35
N GLY A 98 -4.10 3.25 3.54
CA GLY A 98 -5.08 3.31 2.47
C GLY A 98 -6.32 4.09 2.88
N ILE A 99 -7.16 4.33 1.90
CA ILE A 99 -8.50 4.86 2.08
C ILE A 99 -9.51 3.97 1.35
N LEU A 100 -10.74 3.99 1.81
CA LEU A 100 -11.86 3.32 1.15
C LEU A 100 -12.76 4.36 0.50
N ILE A 101 -13.00 4.18 -0.78
CA ILE A 101 -13.97 4.97 -1.54
C ILE A 101 -15.01 3.98 -2.03
N ASP A 102 -16.24 4.13 -1.54
CA ASP A 102 -17.35 3.24 -1.91
C ASP A 102 -16.96 1.74 -1.78
N ASP A 103 -16.33 1.40 -0.64
CA ASP A 103 -15.80 0.06 -0.35
C ASP A 103 -14.76 -0.46 -1.35
N HIS A 104 -14.03 0.43 -1.98
CA HIS A 104 -12.89 0.10 -2.83
C HIS A 104 -11.61 0.66 -2.22
N LEU A 105 -10.53 -0.11 -2.29
CA LEU A 105 -9.24 0.30 -1.73
C LEU A 105 -8.49 1.20 -2.71
N VAL A 106 -8.00 2.31 -2.17
CA VAL A 106 -7.00 3.17 -2.81
C VAL A 106 -5.80 3.27 -1.87
N ILE A 107 -4.62 2.90 -2.35
CA ILE A 107 -3.39 2.93 -1.55
C ILE A 107 -2.78 4.32 -1.60
N ILE A 108 -2.39 4.86 -0.45
CA ILE A 108 -1.75 6.16 -0.38
C ILE A 108 -0.26 6.02 -0.69
N THR A 109 0.26 6.89 -1.55
CA THR A 109 1.66 6.91 -1.93
C THR A 109 2.36 8.18 -1.47
N THR A 110 3.67 8.11 -1.39
CA THR A 110 4.55 9.22 -1.02
C THR A 110 5.81 9.16 -1.87
N ASP A 111 6.65 10.19 -1.77
CA ASP A 111 7.97 10.17 -2.36
C ASP A 111 8.77 8.98 -1.82
N ALA A 112 9.51 8.33 -2.72
CA ALA A 112 10.33 7.19 -2.34
C ALA A 112 11.40 7.60 -1.34
N ASN A 113 11.57 6.77 -0.29
CA ASN A 113 12.70 6.92 0.62
C ASN A 113 13.99 6.41 -0.03
N ALA A 114 15.12 6.48 0.68
CA ALA A 114 16.42 6.10 0.16
C ALA A 114 16.49 4.65 -0.33
N TYR A 115 15.65 3.76 0.20
CA TYR A 115 15.64 2.33 -0.17
C TYR A 115 14.93 2.06 -1.48
N VAL A 116 13.89 2.82 -1.81
CA VAL A 116 13.10 2.63 -3.03
C VAL A 116 13.57 3.55 -4.16
N LYS A 117 14.07 4.73 -3.83
CA LYS A 117 14.42 5.77 -4.80
C LYS A 117 15.33 5.32 -5.95
N PRO A 118 16.31 4.42 -5.74
CA PRO A 118 17.11 3.92 -6.87
C PRO A 118 16.31 3.18 -7.94
N VAL A 119 15.11 2.69 -7.61
CA VAL A 119 14.25 1.92 -8.52
C VAL A 119 13.10 2.76 -9.04
N HIS A 120 12.42 3.49 -8.15
CA HIS A 120 11.21 4.24 -8.49
C HIS A 120 11.07 5.49 -7.62
N SER A 121 10.43 6.52 -8.15
CA SER A 121 10.26 7.80 -7.47
C SER A 121 9.16 7.82 -6.40
N ARG A 122 8.26 6.84 -6.42
CA ARG A 122 7.12 6.77 -5.49
C ARG A 122 7.11 5.43 -4.78
N MET A 123 6.48 5.40 -3.61
CA MET A 123 6.28 4.18 -2.83
C MET A 123 4.97 4.27 -2.04
N PRO A 124 4.38 3.14 -1.61
CA PRO A 124 3.25 3.20 -0.68
C PRO A 124 3.69 3.79 0.65
N VAL A 125 2.78 4.50 1.32
CA VAL A 125 2.99 4.91 2.70
C VAL A 125 2.95 3.67 3.58
N ILE A 126 4.08 3.35 4.22
CA ILE A 126 4.21 2.20 5.12
C ILE A 126 4.15 2.70 6.54
N LEU A 127 3.19 2.20 7.31
CA LEU A 127 2.98 2.62 8.69
C LEU A 127 3.94 1.91 9.63
N GLU A 128 4.49 2.66 10.59
CA GLU A 128 5.16 2.08 11.72
C GLU A 128 4.11 1.49 12.68
N LYS A 129 4.52 0.52 13.49
CA LYS A 129 3.60 -0.20 14.39
C LYS A 129 2.80 0.74 15.30
N GLU A 130 3.45 1.76 15.84
CA GLU A 130 2.83 2.76 16.74
C GLU A 130 1.84 3.68 16.03
N ASP A 131 1.86 3.74 14.70
CA ASP A 131 0.97 4.60 13.92
C ASP A 131 -0.28 3.90 13.41
N ILE A 132 -0.38 2.58 13.59
CA ILE A 132 -1.51 1.79 13.10
C ILE A 132 -2.83 2.26 13.71
N ASP A 133 -2.93 2.26 15.03
CA ASP A 133 -4.15 2.71 15.71
C ASP A 133 -4.46 4.18 15.47
N PRO A 134 -3.49 5.12 15.61
CA PRO A 134 -3.75 6.52 15.30
C PRO A 134 -4.20 6.76 13.87
N TRP A 135 -3.63 6.06 12.88
CA TRP A 135 -4.06 6.18 11.48
C TRP A 135 -5.54 5.87 11.31
N LEU A 136 -6.02 4.83 11.98
CA LEU A 136 -7.41 4.40 11.88
C LEU A 136 -8.37 5.25 12.70
N LYS A 137 -7.93 5.83 13.84
CA LYS A 137 -8.84 6.38 14.85
C LYS A 137 -8.67 7.86 15.12
N ASP A 138 -7.51 8.45 14.85
CA ASP A 138 -7.21 9.84 15.20
C ASP A 138 -6.86 10.66 13.97
N ILE A 139 -7.87 11.26 13.35
CA ILE A 139 -7.70 12.04 12.13
C ILE A 139 -6.77 13.24 12.31
N SER A 140 -6.62 13.75 13.52
CA SER A 140 -5.74 14.89 13.78
C SER A 140 -4.27 14.55 13.55
N ARG A 141 -3.91 13.27 13.56
CA ARG A 141 -2.53 12.79 13.34
C ARG A 141 -2.24 12.39 11.91
N THR A 142 -3.21 12.50 11.00
CA THR A 142 -3.07 12.09 9.61
C THR A 142 -1.85 12.72 8.95
N GLN A 143 -1.70 14.04 9.03
CA GLN A 143 -0.61 14.75 8.37
C GLN A 143 0.77 14.33 8.90
N GLU A 144 0.88 14.21 10.21
CA GLU A 144 2.12 13.76 10.87
C GLU A 144 2.52 12.36 10.39
N ILE A 145 1.57 11.45 10.37
CA ILE A 145 1.82 10.05 9.97
C ILE A 145 2.23 9.97 8.50
N LEU A 146 1.52 10.68 7.63
CA LEU A 146 1.82 10.67 6.19
C LEU A 146 3.17 11.29 5.85
N SER A 147 3.69 12.16 6.71
CA SER A 147 4.97 12.85 6.50
C SER A 147 6.19 12.01 6.86
N LYS A 148 6.01 10.86 7.48
CA LYS A 148 7.13 10.02 7.89
C LYS A 148 7.82 9.37 6.68
N PRO A 149 9.15 9.16 6.74
CA PRO A 149 9.90 8.62 5.60
C PRO A 149 9.72 7.13 5.35
N GLY A 150 8.90 6.46 6.14
CA GLY A 150 8.71 5.03 6.06
C GLY A 150 9.82 4.25 6.78
N ILE A 151 10.04 3.01 6.36
CA ILE A 151 10.92 2.07 7.04
C ILE A 151 12.03 1.60 6.11
N ALA A 152 13.07 0.99 6.69
CA ALA A 152 14.13 0.34 5.93
C ALA A 152 13.57 -0.89 5.21
N LEU A 153 13.93 -1.05 3.95
CA LEU A 153 13.47 -2.14 3.09
C LEU A 153 14.65 -2.86 2.44
N GLN A 154 14.45 -4.13 2.18
CA GLN A 154 15.32 -4.93 1.32
C GLN A 154 14.68 -5.01 -0.06
N ARG A 155 15.48 -5.34 -1.07
CA ARG A 155 14.97 -5.53 -2.43
C ARG A 155 15.66 -6.67 -3.13
N LYS A 156 14.94 -7.29 -4.06
CA LYS A 156 15.51 -8.25 -4.99
C LYS A 156 14.92 -8.03 -6.37
N GLN A 157 15.76 -8.11 -7.38
CA GLN A 157 15.30 -8.07 -8.77
C GLN A 157 14.77 -9.45 -9.14
N LEU A 158 13.57 -9.48 -9.68
CA LEU A 158 12.96 -10.72 -10.12
C LEU A 158 13.39 -11.02 -11.54
N GLN A 159 13.83 -12.26 -11.78
CA GLN A 159 14.16 -12.70 -13.13
C GLN A 159 12.87 -13.09 -13.84
N GLU A 160 12.64 -12.48 -15.01
CA GLU A 160 11.56 -12.94 -15.86
C GLU A 160 11.94 -14.29 -16.47
N PRO A 161 10.96 -15.20 -16.65
CA PRO A 161 11.20 -16.44 -17.38
C PRO A 161 11.73 -16.13 -18.77
N LEU A 162 12.74 -16.88 -19.24
CA LEU A 162 13.30 -16.72 -20.58
C LEU A 162 12.31 -17.14 -21.69
N PHE A 163 11.23 -17.78 -21.31
CA PHE A 163 10.20 -18.27 -22.22
C PHE A 163 8.80 -18.10 -21.62
#